data_61d02e22a68e8c72314584eeae3d1e04
#
_entry.id   61d02e22a68e8c72314584eeae3d1e04
#
_cell.length_a   1.000
_cell.length_b   1.000
_cell.length_c   1.000
_cell.angle_alpha   90.00
_cell.angle_beta   90.00
_cell.angle_gamma   90.00
#
_symmetry.space_group_name_H-M   'P 1'
#
loop_
_entity.id
_entity.type
_entity.pdbx_description
1 polymer ?
#
loop_
_entity_poly.entity_id
_entity_poly.type
_entity_poly.pdbx_seq_one_letter_code
_entity_poly.pdbx_strand_id
1 'polypeptide(L)'
;MKILISGVSSFLGIYTAKELLSQGHQVYGIVRKESKNREKLESLRGLQLISVDMKAFSSYAEEGKLALAEGIRKQEDSFSREAAFSRNGFALASLLPKDVDAIIHFAWDGVGSKGRENPEIQEQNLLMSKGFYQWGLQTSVKYFLFAGSQAEYGRGTRKNPEPVSAYGKAKLSFSLYGLSGGRAVEDSAFPKQCFRSFDDKEEAEQENPMKFLDLRIFSVYGVGDHETTLVHTLVQAVLAGQSMDLSPCSQMWNFMEARDLARAIAFLLEGGFGSGTYDLCSQNSRPLKDYVLEIESLGKAFLEKKEGKTLSPSSSLLRFGERASNAEGPVDLKPSIKDLYDRGFLEKISFQQGIEELYQNFYQKRV
;
A
#
# COMPACT_ATOMS: atom_id res chain seq x y z
N MET A 1 12.51 -6.00 -16.20
CA MET A 1 11.27 -5.25 -16.55
C MET A 1 11.52 -3.76 -16.40
N LYS A 2 10.74 -2.92 -17.10
CA LYS A 2 10.64 -1.49 -16.88
C LYS A 2 9.41 -1.22 -16.00
N ILE A 3 9.61 -0.61 -14.84
CA ILE A 3 8.57 -0.48 -13.81
C ILE A 3 8.39 0.99 -13.43
N LEU A 4 7.15 1.47 -13.42
CA LEU A 4 6.78 2.82 -13.00
C LEU A 4 6.13 2.78 -11.63
N ILE A 5 6.71 3.49 -10.66
CA ILE A 5 6.21 3.57 -9.29
C ILE A 5 5.64 4.96 -9.03
N SER A 6 4.34 5.09 -8.80
CA SER A 6 3.77 6.32 -8.27
C SER A 6 3.87 6.35 -6.75
N GLY A 7 4.14 7.52 -6.18
CA GLY A 7 4.37 7.65 -4.74
C GLY A 7 5.67 6.98 -4.27
N VAL A 8 6.68 6.93 -5.13
CA VAL A 8 8.01 6.34 -4.85
C VAL A 8 8.68 6.94 -3.60
N SER A 9 8.33 8.17 -3.22
CA SER A 9 8.85 8.84 -2.03
C SER A 9 8.17 8.44 -0.72
N SER A 10 7.15 7.60 -0.78
CA SER A 10 6.52 7.03 0.43
C SER A 10 7.44 5.99 1.08
N PHE A 11 7.14 5.65 2.34
CA PHE A 11 7.84 4.60 3.07
C PHE A 11 7.91 3.30 2.24
N LEU A 12 6.77 2.78 1.81
CA LEU A 12 6.71 1.53 1.03
C LEU A 12 7.31 1.69 -0.38
N GLY A 13 7.11 2.86 -1.01
CA GLY A 13 7.67 3.16 -2.33
C GLY A 13 9.19 3.11 -2.36
N ILE A 14 9.85 3.63 -1.33
CA ILE A 14 11.32 3.59 -1.21
C ILE A 14 11.82 2.15 -1.10
N TYR A 15 11.21 1.32 -0.24
CA TYR A 15 11.61 -0.08 -0.07
C TYR A 15 11.38 -0.89 -1.34
N THR A 16 10.23 -0.70 -1.98
CA THR A 16 9.91 -1.38 -3.24
C THR A 16 10.87 -0.98 -4.36
N ALA A 17 11.20 0.31 -4.48
CA ALA A 17 12.17 0.77 -5.47
C ALA A 17 13.55 0.15 -5.25
N LYS A 18 14.03 0.09 -3.99
CA LYS A 18 15.30 -0.54 -3.63
C LYS A 18 15.33 -2.02 -4.01
N GLU A 19 14.28 -2.76 -3.67
CA GLU A 19 14.19 -4.19 -3.96
C GLU A 19 14.24 -4.44 -5.47
N LEU A 20 13.40 -3.74 -6.24
CA LEU A 20 13.34 -3.91 -7.69
C LEU A 20 14.65 -3.52 -8.39
N LEU A 21 15.31 -2.45 -7.95
CA LEU A 21 16.63 -2.07 -8.44
C LEU A 21 17.68 -3.14 -8.13
N SER A 22 17.64 -3.75 -6.94
CA SER A 22 18.57 -4.81 -6.55
C SER A 22 18.43 -6.09 -7.38
N GLN A 23 17.22 -6.31 -7.92
CA GLN A 23 16.89 -7.42 -8.84
C GLN A 23 17.17 -7.09 -10.31
N GLY A 24 17.74 -5.91 -10.60
CA GLY A 24 18.15 -5.52 -11.95
C GLY A 24 17.02 -4.95 -12.82
N HIS A 25 15.88 -4.58 -12.23
CA HIS A 25 14.82 -3.90 -12.97
C HIS A 25 15.17 -2.44 -13.27
N GLN A 26 14.65 -1.91 -14.36
CA GLN A 26 14.69 -0.48 -14.66
C GLN A 26 13.50 0.20 -13.97
N VAL A 27 13.78 1.09 -13.02
CA VAL A 27 12.73 1.69 -12.18
C VAL A 27 12.62 3.19 -12.44
N TYR A 28 11.40 3.61 -12.74
CA TYR A 28 10.99 5.00 -12.85
C TYR A 28 10.12 5.35 -11.63
N GLY A 29 10.41 6.46 -10.99
CA GLY A 29 9.69 6.91 -9.80
C GLY A 29 8.99 8.24 -10.01
N ILE A 30 7.66 8.28 -9.88
CA ILE A 30 6.92 9.54 -9.87
C ILE A 30 7.02 10.18 -8.49
N VAL A 31 7.49 11.41 -8.44
CA VAL A 31 7.69 12.18 -7.20
C VAL A 31 7.22 13.62 -7.38
N ARG A 32 6.62 14.21 -6.35
CA ARG A 32 6.32 15.64 -6.33
C ARG A 32 7.63 16.45 -6.22
N LYS A 33 7.67 17.62 -6.83
CA LYS A 33 8.86 18.50 -6.82
C LYS A 33 9.34 18.81 -5.41
N GLU A 34 8.40 19.06 -4.48
CA GLU A 34 8.67 19.44 -3.08
C GLU A 34 8.68 18.23 -2.13
N SER A 35 8.94 17.02 -2.62
CA SER A 35 8.98 15.83 -1.76
C SER A 35 10.15 15.87 -0.77
N LYS A 36 9.86 15.74 0.53
CA LYS A 36 10.87 15.71 1.60
C LYS A 36 11.88 14.56 1.47
N ASN A 37 11.50 13.48 0.81
CA ASN A 37 12.36 12.30 0.62
C ASN A 37 13.10 12.32 -0.72
N ARG A 38 13.09 13.44 -1.45
CA ARG A 38 13.71 13.54 -2.78
C ARG A 38 15.20 13.21 -2.77
N GLU A 39 15.95 13.79 -1.84
CA GLU A 39 17.39 13.54 -1.68
C GLU A 39 17.70 12.05 -1.45
N LYS A 40 16.90 11.38 -0.61
CA LYS A 40 17.03 9.93 -0.39
C LYS A 40 16.81 9.12 -1.67
N LEU A 41 15.88 9.57 -2.51
CA LEU A 41 15.61 8.91 -3.79
C LEU A 41 16.72 9.16 -4.80
N GLU A 42 17.25 10.37 -4.87
CA GLU A 42 18.38 10.73 -5.75
C GLU A 42 19.66 9.95 -5.40
N SER A 43 19.81 9.53 -4.13
CA SER A 43 20.90 8.66 -3.71
C SER A 43 20.74 7.19 -4.15
N LEU A 44 19.56 6.78 -4.62
CA LEU A 44 19.32 5.41 -5.11
C LEU A 44 19.83 5.26 -6.53
N ARG A 45 20.99 4.62 -6.66
CA ARG A 45 21.62 4.39 -7.96
C ARG A 45 20.71 3.59 -8.89
N GLY A 46 20.41 4.13 -10.07
CA GLY A 46 19.58 3.48 -11.09
C GLY A 46 18.10 3.89 -11.05
N LEU A 47 17.64 4.62 -10.02
CA LEU A 47 16.29 5.15 -9.98
C LEU A 47 16.18 6.40 -10.88
N GLN A 48 15.22 6.39 -11.80
CA GLN A 48 14.92 7.52 -12.67
C GLN A 48 13.71 8.27 -12.14
N LEU A 49 13.91 9.52 -11.69
CA LEU A 49 12.85 10.32 -11.09
C LEU A 49 12.12 11.18 -12.14
N ILE A 50 10.80 11.15 -12.08
CA ILE A 50 9.91 11.96 -12.91
C ILE A 50 9.09 12.87 -11.99
N SER A 51 9.26 14.19 -12.17
CA SER A 51 8.55 15.17 -11.33
C SER A 51 7.16 15.45 -11.90
N VAL A 52 6.14 14.85 -11.27
CA VAL A 52 4.74 14.97 -11.66
C VAL A 52 3.86 15.05 -10.41
N ASP A 53 2.87 15.94 -10.42
CA ASP A 53 1.79 15.92 -9.45
C ASP A 53 0.69 14.96 -9.93
N MET A 54 0.54 13.84 -9.23
CA MET A 54 -0.44 12.81 -9.56
C MET A 54 -1.88 13.32 -9.56
N LYS A 55 -2.20 14.41 -8.83
CA LYS A 55 -3.54 15.01 -8.82
C LYS A 55 -4.03 15.43 -10.21
N ALA A 56 -3.13 15.72 -11.13
CA ALA A 56 -3.50 16.04 -12.50
C ALA A 56 -4.17 14.87 -13.26
N PHE A 57 -4.03 13.63 -12.76
CA PHE A 57 -4.78 12.50 -13.32
C PHE A 57 -6.27 12.50 -12.97
N SER A 58 -6.72 13.33 -12.02
CA SER A 58 -8.17 13.43 -11.70
C SER A 58 -8.98 13.91 -12.89
N SER A 59 -8.47 14.88 -13.67
CA SER A 59 -9.12 15.35 -14.90
C SER A 59 -9.16 14.27 -15.98
N TYR A 60 -8.16 13.41 -16.05
CA TYR A 60 -8.10 12.30 -16.99
C TYR A 60 -9.25 11.28 -16.82
N ALA A 61 -9.70 11.05 -15.59
CA ALA A 61 -10.83 10.17 -15.29
C ALA A 61 -12.17 10.74 -15.72
N GLU A 62 -12.37 12.06 -15.62
CA GLU A 62 -13.60 12.75 -16.02
C GLU A 62 -13.73 12.85 -17.53
N GLU A 63 -12.64 13.16 -18.21
CA GLU A 63 -12.57 13.24 -19.66
C GLU A 63 -12.74 11.89 -20.34
N GLY A 64 -12.24 10.81 -19.75
CA GLY A 64 -12.47 9.44 -20.20
C GLY A 64 -13.96 9.05 -20.18
N LYS A 65 -14.73 9.54 -19.21
CA LYS A 65 -16.20 9.35 -19.17
C LYS A 65 -16.91 10.10 -20.27
N LEU A 66 -16.49 11.33 -20.57
CA LEU A 66 -17.05 12.14 -21.65
C LEU A 66 -16.75 11.51 -23.02
N ALA A 67 -15.53 11.05 -23.24
CA ALA A 67 -15.13 10.40 -24.50
C ALA A 67 -15.88 9.07 -24.73
N LEU A 68 -16.11 8.27 -23.67
CA LEU A 68 -16.93 7.06 -23.75
C LEU A 68 -18.40 7.38 -24.00
N ALA A 69 -18.97 8.41 -23.37
CA ALA A 69 -20.34 8.83 -23.57
C ALA A 69 -20.57 9.44 -24.99
N GLU A 70 -19.58 10.14 -25.53
CA GLU A 70 -19.59 10.65 -26.89
C GLU A 70 -19.30 9.57 -27.94
N GLY A 71 -18.43 8.60 -27.64
CA GLY A 71 -18.11 7.48 -28.54
C GLY A 71 -19.30 6.53 -28.79
N ILE A 72 -20.21 6.42 -27.82
CA ILE A 72 -21.49 5.69 -28.01
C ILE A 72 -22.44 6.41 -28.99
N ARG A 73 -22.27 7.72 -29.18
CA ARG A 73 -23.10 8.53 -30.09
C ARG A 73 -22.51 8.76 -31.49
N LYS A 74 -21.21 8.44 -31.71
CA LYS A 74 -20.55 8.71 -33.00
C LYS A 74 -19.82 7.47 -33.51
N GLN A 75 -20.61 6.58 -34.13
CA GLN A 75 -20.05 5.46 -34.91
C GLN A 75 -19.71 5.88 -36.36
N GLU A 76 -19.76 7.16 -36.68
CA GLU A 76 -19.56 7.69 -38.04
C GLU A 76 -18.71 8.96 -38.07
N ASP A 77 -17.55 9.04 -37.47
CA ASP A 77 -16.54 10.00 -37.95
C ASP A 77 -15.16 9.70 -37.35
N SER A 78 -14.24 9.35 -38.22
CA SER A 78 -12.84 9.00 -37.94
C SER A 78 -11.94 10.20 -37.59
N PHE A 79 -12.50 11.24 -36.98
CA PHE A 79 -11.71 12.43 -36.60
C PHE A 79 -12.03 12.82 -35.15
N SER A 80 -11.09 12.66 -34.25
CA SER A 80 -10.98 13.36 -32.97
C SER A 80 -10.81 12.53 -31.69
N ARG A 81 -10.12 11.41 -31.72
CA ARG A 81 -9.63 10.80 -30.44
C ARG A 81 -8.57 11.66 -29.74
N GLU A 82 -7.93 12.60 -30.45
CA GLU A 82 -6.87 13.46 -29.91
C GLU A 82 -7.38 14.80 -29.32
N ALA A 83 -8.59 15.22 -29.62
CA ALA A 83 -9.08 16.55 -29.25
C ALA A 83 -9.85 16.60 -27.92
N ALA A 84 -10.12 15.46 -27.27
CA ALA A 84 -10.94 15.38 -26.05
C ALA A 84 -10.14 15.40 -24.75
N PHE A 85 -8.80 15.42 -24.80
CA PHE A 85 -7.97 15.47 -23.60
C PHE A 85 -7.59 16.91 -23.28
N SER A 86 -7.87 17.35 -22.04
CA SER A 86 -7.49 18.68 -21.58
C SER A 86 -5.98 18.85 -21.74
N ARG A 87 -5.57 20.07 -22.11
CA ARG A 87 -4.14 20.39 -22.34
C ARG A 87 -3.22 20.00 -21.20
N ASN A 88 -3.73 19.91 -19.97
CA ASN A 88 -2.96 19.57 -18.78
C ASN A 88 -2.75 18.06 -18.59
N GLY A 89 -3.76 17.23 -18.82
CA GLY A 89 -3.67 15.76 -18.69
C GLY A 89 -2.79 15.14 -19.78
N PHE A 90 -2.90 15.64 -21.02
CA PHE A 90 -2.10 15.17 -22.15
C PHE A 90 -0.61 15.56 -22.03
N ALA A 91 -0.33 16.79 -21.59
CA ALA A 91 1.04 17.23 -21.34
C ALA A 91 1.73 16.38 -20.26
N LEU A 92 0.98 15.95 -19.23
CA LEU A 92 1.48 15.12 -18.15
C LEU A 92 1.78 13.69 -18.62
N ALA A 93 0.86 13.10 -19.36
CA ALA A 93 1.00 11.76 -19.92
C ALA A 93 2.23 11.66 -20.86
N SER A 94 2.63 12.77 -21.51
CA SER A 94 3.81 12.81 -22.36
C SER A 94 5.15 12.77 -21.60
N LEU A 95 5.14 13.08 -20.28
CA LEU A 95 6.32 13.02 -19.43
C LEU A 95 6.61 11.60 -18.94
N LEU A 96 5.63 10.71 -18.97
CA LEU A 96 5.76 9.36 -18.48
C LEU A 96 6.25 8.41 -19.58
N PRO A 97 7.11 7.42 -19.24
CA PRO A 97 7.55 6.42 -20.19
C PRO A 97 6.36 5.56 -20.63
N LYS A 98 6.15 5.44 -21.95
CA LYS A 98 5.02 4.68 -22.51
C LYS A 98 5.30 3.17 -22.64
N ASP A 99 6.55 2.78 -22.55
CA ASP A 99 7.05 1.43 -22.77
C ASP A 99 7.38 0.70 -21.44
N VAL A 100 6.62 0.98 -20.37
CA VAL A 100 6.75 0.28 -19.10
C VAL A 100 5.97 -1.04 -19.11
N ASP A 101 6.54 -2.06 -18.47
CA ASP A 101 5.92 -3.39 -18.34
C ASP A 101 4.90 -3.41 -17.20
N ALA A 102 5.15 -2.63 -16.13
CA ALA A 102 4.32 -2.62 -14.93
C ALA A 102 4.23 -1.25 -14.29
N ILE A 103 3.09 -1.01 -13.64
CA ILE A 103 2.84 0.13 -12.75
C ILE A 103 2.66 -0.40 -11.33
N ILE A 104 3.30 0.26 -10.34
CA ILE A 104 3.03 0.07 -8.93
C ILE A 104 2.52 1.39 -8.36
N HIS A 105 1.29 1.38 -7.86
CA HIS A 105 0.58 2.60 -7.47
C HIS A 105 0.49 2.73 -5.95
N PHE A 106 1.41 3.51 -5.35
CA PHE A 106 1.40 3.86 -3.92
C PHE A 106 0.87 5.27 -3.64
N ALA A 107 0.78 6.14 -4.65
CA ALA A 107 0.38 7.52 -4.45
C ALA A 107 -1.04 7.61 -3.86
N TRP A 108 -1.15 8.09 -2.61
CA TRP A 108 -2.40 8.25 -1.89
C TRP A 108 -2.20 9.27 -0.76
N ASP A 109 -2.98 10.34 -0.75
CA ASP A 109 -2.93 11.34 0.31
C ASP A 109 -3.84 10.96 1.49
N GLY A 110 -3.57 11.52 2.67
CA GLY A 110 -4.43 11.36 3.84
C GLY A 110 -4.44 9.95 4.45
N VAL A 111 -3.31 9.23 4.41
CA VAL A 111 -3.18 7.89 5.03
C VAL A 111 -3.10 7.93 6.57
N GLY A 112 -2.80 9.08 7.18
CA GLY A 112 -2.80 9.26 8.62
C GLY A 112 -4.21 9.40 9.20
N SER A 113 -4.36 9.26 10.53
CA SER A 113 -5.65 9.18 11.22
C SER A 113 -6.66 10.26 10.83
N LYS A 114 -6.24 11.53 10.74
CA LYS A 114 -7.11 12.64 10.36
C LYS A 114 -7.53 12.61 8.89
N GLY A 115 -6.62 12.23 8.00
CA GLY A 115 -6.89 12.19 6.55
C GLY A 115 -7.76 11.00 6.14
N ARG A 116 -7.68 9.89 6.89
CA ARG A 116 -8.47 8.67 6.60
C ARG A 116 -9.98 8.88 6.69
N GLU A 117 -10.41 9.79 7.54
CA GLU A 117 -11.83 10.10 7.73
C GLU A 117 -12.31 11.31 6.89
N ASN A 118 -11.43 11.96 6.13
CA ASN A 118 -11.81 13.08 5.27
C ASN A 118 -12.31 12.60 3.90
N PRO A 119 -13.64 12.67 3.62
CA PRO A 119 -14.20 12.15 2.38
C PRO A 119 -13.66 12.85 1.12
N GLU A 120 -13.42 14.15 1.18
CA GLU A 120 -12.95 14.95 0.03
C GLU A 120 -11.55 14.52 -0.41
N ILE A 121 -10.64 14.30 0.57
CA ILE A 121 -9.29 13.81 0.27
C ILE A 121 -9.38 12.40 -0.36
N GLN A 122 -10.24 11.56 0.19
CA GLN A 122 -10.36 10.18 -0.29
C GLN A 122 -11.02 10.10 -1.67
N GLU A 123 -11.99 10.96 -1.96
CA GLU A 123 -12.59 11.07 -3.29
C GLU A 123 -11.59 11.56 -4.34
N GLN A 124 -10.78 12.55 -4.01
CA GLN A 124 -9.71 13.01 -4.90
C GLN A 124 -8.69 11.93 -5.20
N ASN A 125 -8.31 11.12 -4.21
CA ASN A 125 -7.44 9.97 -4.41
C ASN A 125 -8.08 8.95 -5.37
N LEU A 126 -9.37 8.68 -5.21
CA LEU A 126 -10.11 7.76 -6.06
C LEU A 126 -10.13 8.24 -7.53
N LEU A 127 -10.45 9.52 -7.75
CA LEU A 127 -10.46 10.11 -9.09
C LEU A 127 -9.07 10.09 -9.73
N MET A 128 -8.05 10.50 -9.01
CA MET A 128 -6.66 10.44 -9.44
C MET A 128 -6.24 9.02 -9.83
N SER A 129 -6.56 8.04 -9.01
CA SER A 129 -6.20 6.64 -9.24
C SER A 129 -6.92 6.06 -10.46
N LYS A 130 -8.21 6.39 -10.64
CA LYS A 130 -8.98 6.01 -11.83
C LYS A 130 -8.36 6.59 -13.10
N GLY A 131 -8.01 7.88 -13.09
CA GLY A 131 -7.35 8.52 -14.23
C GLY A 131 -5.98 7.90 -14.56
N PHE A 132 -5.19 7.59 -13.54
CA PHE A 132 -3.90 6.93 -13.74
C PHE A 132 -4.04 5.50 -14.29
N TYR A 133 -5.05 4.76 -13.83
CA TYR A 133 -5.39 3.44 -14.38
C TYR A 133 -5.83 3.53 -15.85
N GLN A 134 -6.68 4.51 -16.20
CA GLN A 134 -7.10 4.75 -17.59
C GLN A 134 -5.91 5.10 -18.50
N TRP A 135 -4.96 5.88 -18.00
CA TRP A 135 -3.72 6.12 -18.72
C TRP A 135 -2.95 4.80 -18.94
N GLY A 136 -2.84 3.94 -17.91
CA GLY A 136 -2.22 2.62 -18.02
C GLY A 136 -2.86 1.76 -19.11
N LEU A 137 -4.18 1.75 -19.23
CA LEU A 137 -4.91 1.01 -20.28
C LEU A 137 -4.62 1.47 -21.71
N GLN A 138 -4.14 2.72 -21.87
CA GLN A 138 -3.79 3.27 -23.18
C GLN A 138 -2.32 3.06 -23.56
N THR A 139 -1.58 2.36 -22.72
CA THR A 139 -0.16 2.04 -22.90
C THR A 139 0.03 0.54 -23.07
N SER A 140 1.27 0.09 -23.17
CA SER A 140 1.63 -1.34 -23.28
C SER A 140 1.80 -2.04 -21.90
N VAL A 141 1.32 -1.42 -20.83
CA VAL A 141 1.44 -1.95 -19.45
C VAL A 141 0.71 -3.28 -19.31
N LYS A 142 1.43 -4.28 -18.81
CA LYS A 142 0.89 -5.64 -18.58
C LYS A 142 0.34 -5.83 -17.17
N TYR A 143 0.88 -5.09 -16.20
CA TYR A 143 0.54 -5.23 -14.78
C TYR A 143 0.30 -3.88 -14.13
N PHE A 144 -0.82 -3.76 -13.45
CA PHE A 144 -1.11 -2.62 -12.57
C PHE A 144 -1.28 -3.14 -11.13
N LEU A 145 -0.28 -2.91 -10.29
CA LEU A 145 -0.28 -3.29 -8.89
C LEU A 145 -0.75 -2.09 -8.06
N PHE A 146 -1.83 -2.26 -7.34
CA PHE A 146 -2.40 -1.22 -6.50
C PHE A 146 -2.11 -1.49 -5.02
N ALA A 147 -1.56 -0.51 -4.32
CA ALA A 147 -1.40 -0.58 -2.88
C ALA A 147 -2.76 -0.43 -2.18
N GLY A 148 -3.52 -1.51 -2.16
CA GLY A 148 -4.72 -1.67 -1.37
C GLY A 148 -4.44 -1.69 0.14
N SER A 149 -5.44 -2.01 0.95
CA SER A 149 -5.32 -1.97 2.40
C SER A 149 -6.25 -2.97 3.09
N GLN A 150 -5.82 -3.51 4.22
CA GLN A 150 -6.70 -4.24 5.14
C GLN A 150 -7.98 -3.45 5.53
N ALA A 151 -7.94 -2.12 5.47
CA ALA A 151 -9.08 -1.26 5.75
C ALA A 151 -10.25 -1.44 4.77
N GLU A 152 -10.01 -2.05 3.61
CA GLU A 152 -11.04 -2.42 2.65
C GLU A 152 -11.96 -3.51 3.19
N TYR A 153 -11.44 -4.39 4.06
CA TYR A 153 -12.26 -5.38 4.75
C TYR A 153 -13.18 -4.75 5.80
N GLY A 154 -12.70 -3.75 6.53
CA GLY A 154 -13.43 -3.12 7.61
C GLY A 154 -13.90 -4.14 8.65
N ARG A 155 -15.20 -4.22 8.88
CA ARG A 155 -15.84 -5.22 9.78
C ARG A 155 -16.23 -6.50 9.06
N GLY A 156 -16.09 -6.53 7.75
CA GLY A 156 -16.46 -7.66 6.92
C GLY A 156 -15.33 -8.67 6.73
N THR A 157 -15.42 -9.39 5.63
CA THR A 157 -14.48 -10.44 5.25
C THR A 157 -13.96 -10.18 3.83
N ARG A 158 -13.02 -11.00 3.38
CA ARG A 158 -12.55 -10.94 1.99
C ARG A 158 -13.69 -11.05 0.96
N LYS A 159 -14.68 -11.91 1.23
CA LYS A 159 -15.84 -12.14 0.34
C LYS A 159 -16.93 -11.07 0.47
N ASN A 160 -17.08 -10.49 1.64
CA ASN A 160 -18.07 -9.47 1.96
C ASN A 160 -17.37 -8.33 2.72
N PRO A 161 -16.65 -7.44 2.04
CA PRO A 161 -15.96 -6.33 2.68
C PRO A 161 -16.97 -5.28 3.17
N GLU A 162 -16.75 -4.75 4.37
CA GLU A 162 -17.57 -3.72 5.01
C GLU A 162 -16.68 -2.59 5.54
N PRO A 163 -16.06 -1.78 4.65
CA PRO A 163 -15.15 -0.73 5.06
C PRO A 163 -15.86 0.33 5.90
N VAL A 164 -15.24 0.71 7.01
CA VAL A 164 -15.80 1.67 7.97
C VAL A 164 -15.37 3.10 7.62
N SER A 165 -14.07 3.32 7.41
CA SER A 165 -13.49 4.63 7.14
C SER A 165 -13.71 5.09 5.69
N ALA A 166 -13.71 6.41 5.47
CA ALA A 166 -13.73 6.98 4.10
C ALA A 166 -12.54 6.46 3.27
N TYR A 167 -11.38 6.29 3.90
CA TYR A 167 -10.18 5.69 3.30
C TYR A 167 -10.45 4.25 2.81
N GLY A 168 -10.97 3.37 3.68
CA GLY A 168 -11.28 1.99 3.32
C GLY A 168 -12.29 1.88 2.18
N LYS A 169 -13.33 2.73 2.21
CA LYS A 169 -14.34 2.82 1.15
C LYS A 169 -13.74 3.23 -0.19
N ALA A 170 -12.90 4.27 -0.22
CA ALA A 170 -12.26 4.76 -1.43
C ALA A 170 -11.27 3.73 -2.00
N LYS A 171 -10.49 3.05 -1.15
CA LYS A 171 -9.58 1.97 -1.55
C LYS A 171 -10.36 0.82 -2.19
N LEU A 172 -11.43 0.34 -1.53
CA LEU A 172 -12.28 -0.71 -2.07
C LEU A 172 -12.92 -0.31 -3.41
N SER A 173 -13.43 0.93 -3.51
CA SER A 173 -14.03 1.43 -4.75
C SER A 173 -13.03 1.43 -5.91
N PHE A 174 -11.76 1.77 -5.66
CA PHE A 174 -10.73 1.69 -6.70
C PHE A 174 -10.33 0.25 -7.01
N SER A 175 -10.22 -0.62 -6.01
CA SER A 175 -9.98 -2.05 -6.19
C SER A 175 -11.03 -2.67 -7.12
N LEU A 176 -12.31 -2.46 -6.84
CA LEU A 176 -13.41 -2.96 -7.66
C LEU A 176 -13.37 -2.39 -9.10
N TYR A 177 -13.05 -1.10 -9.24
CA TYR A 177 -12.88 -0.47 -10.54
C TYR A 177 -11.76 -1.10 -11.37
N GLY A 178 -10.59 -1.33 -10.78
CA GLY A 178 -9.46 -1.97 -11.43
C GLY A 178 -9.75 -3.43 -11.82
N LEU A 179 -10.33 -4.21 -10.90
CA LEU A 179 -10.73 -5.60 -11.13
C LEU A 179 -11.81 -5.75 -12.21
N SER A 180 -12.68 -4.74 -12.40
CA SER A 180 -13.67 -4.70 -13.48
C SER A 180 -13.10 -4.26 -14.84
N GLY A 181 -11.77 -4.03 -14.92
CA GLY A 181 -11.15 -3.52 -16.15
C GLY A 181 -11.44 -2.04 -16.42
N GLY A 182 -11.70 -1.25 -15.39
CA GLY A 182 -11.97 0.18 -15.52
C GLY A 182 -13.42 0.53 -15.79
N ARG A 183 -14.35 -0.41 -15.62
CA ARG A 183 -15.79 -0.17 -15.76
C ARG A 183 -16.37 0.34 -14.44
N ALA A 184 -17.39 1.18 -14.53
CA ALA A 184 -18.15 1.58 -13.33
C ALA A 184 -18.85 0.33 -12.75
N VAL A 185 -18.65 0.08 -11.47
CA VAL A 185 -19.35 -0.96 -10.71
C VAL A 185 -20.47 -0.26 -9.95
N GLU A 186 -21.72 -0.64 -10.20
CA GLU A 186 -22.84 -0.14 -9.40
C GLU A 186 -22.73 -0.65 -7.97
N ASP A 187 -22.99 0.22 -6.98
CA ASP A 187 -22.82 -0.05 -5.54
C ASP A 187 -23.63 -1.27 -5.03
N SER A 188 -24.62 -1.75 -5.79
CA SER A 188 -25.49 -2.86 -5.41
C SER A 188 -25.04 -4.24 -5.87
N ALA A 189 -24.02 -4.33 -6.71
CA ALA A 189 -23.55 -5.59 -7.25
C ALA A 189 -22.04 -5.73 -7.04
N PHE A 190 -21.62 -6.22 -5.88
CA PHE A 190 -20.26 -6.76 -5.74
C PHE A 190 -20.11 -7.90 -6.76
N PRO A 191 -19.35 -7.73 -7.84
CA PRO A 191 -19.17 -8.81 -8.79
C PRO A 191 -18.53 -9.99 -8.07
N LYS A 192 -19.17 -11.15 -8.06
CA LYS A 192 -18.59 -12.38 -7.49
C LYS A 192 -17.18 -12.69 -8.02
N GLN A 193 -16.85 -12.13 -9.17
CA GLN A 193 -15.55 -12.21 -9.83
C GLN A 193 -14.43 -11.41 -9.12
N CYS A 194 -14.76 -10.39 -8.30
CA CYS A 194 -13.76 -9.60 -7.58
C CYS A 194 -13.10 -10.36 -6.42
N PHE A 195 -13.68 -11.49 -6.01
CA PHE A 195 -13.23 -12.29 -4.86
C PHE A 195 -12.64 -13.64 -5.27
N ARG A 196 -12.23 -13.79 -6.52
CA ARG A 196 -11.58 -15.01 -6.96
C ARG A 196 -10.39 -15.31 -6.06
N SER A 197 -10.49 -16.40 -5.30
CA SER A 197 -9.35 -17.10 -4.80
C SER A 197 -8.75 -17.85 -5.99
N PHE A 198 -7.49 -18.18 -5.89
CA PHE A 198 -6.75 -18.91 -6.93
C PHE A 198 -7.34 -20.28 -7.29
N ASP A 199 -8.19 -20.83 -6.42
CA ASP A 199 -8.88 -22.12 -6.61
C ASP A 199 -10.08 -22.03 -7.56
N ASP A 200 -10.56 -20.84 -7.90
CA ASP A 200 -11.65 -20.61 -8.84
C ASP A 200 -11.10 -20.62 -10.29
N LYS A 201 -10.60 -21.77 -10.71
CA LYS A 201 -10.33 -22.06 -12.13
C LYS A 201 -11.68 -22.30 -12.79
N GLU A 202 -12.22 -21.31 -13.41
CA GLU A 202 -13.08 -21.39 -14.60
C GLU A 202 -13.88 -20.10 -14.73
N GLU A 203 -13.71 -19.50 -15.82
CA GLU A 203 -14.52 -18.66 -16.70
C GLU A 203 -13.76 -17.45 -17.22
N ALA A 204 -13.61 -17.47 -18.53
CA ALA A 204 -13.28 -16.41 -19.46
C ALA A 204 -12.32 -15.33 -18.91
N GLU A 205 -11.06 -15.47 -19.26
CA GLU A 205 -10.17 -14.32 -19.43
C GLU A 205 -10.91 -13.32 -20.32
N GLN A 206 -11.65 -12.42 -19.68
CA GLN A 206 -12.05 -11.21 -20.38
C GLN A 206 -10.74 -10.54 -20.79
N GLU A 207 -10.62 -10.27 -22.09
CA GLU A 207 -9.47 -9.67 -22.76
C GLU A 207 -9.16 -8.26 -22.21
N ASN A 208 -8.80 -8.18 -20.92
CA ASN A 208 -8.13 -6.99 -20.41
C ASN A 208 -6.62 -7.23 -20.59
N PRO A 209 -5.96 -6.53 -21.50
CA PRO A 209 -4.53 -6.73 -21.75
C PRO A 209 -3.68 -6.38 -20.52
N MET A 210 -4.22 -5.63 -19.55
CA MET A 210 -3.54 -5.22 -18.32
C MET A 210 -4.14 -5.96 -17.12
N LYS A 211 -3.32 -6.77 -16.45
CA LYS A 211 -3.68 -7.46 -15.21
C LYS A 211 -3.68 -6.48 -14.05
N PHE A 212 -4.74 -6.49 -13.23
CA PHE A 212 -4.86 -5.64 -12.04
C PHE A 212 -4.71 -6.46 -10.77
N LEU A 213 -3.69 -6.15 -9.96
CA LEU A 213 -3.43 -6.79 -8.68
C LEU A 213 -3.74 -5.82 -7.55
N ASP A 214 -4.79 -6.10 -6.79
CA ASP A 214 -5.11 -5.38 -5.55
C ASP A 214 -4.29 -5.97 -4.41
N LEU A 215 -3.30 -5.22 -3.95
CA LEU A 215 -2.40 -5.62 -2.88
C LEU A 215 -2.95 -5.14 -1.54
N ARG A 216 -3.75 -5.95 -0.86
CA ARG A 216 -4.27 -5.61 0.46
C ARG A 216 -3.18 -5.70 1.51
N ILE A 217 -2.52 -4.58 1.72
CA ILE A 217 -1.40 -4.46 2.63
C ILE A 217 -1.94 -4.38 4.05
N PHE A 218 -1.45 -5.30 4.89
CA PHE A 218 -1.68 -5.30 6.33
C PHE A 218 -0.72 -4.33 7.03
N SER A 219 -0.51 -4.45 8.35
CA SER A 219 0.36 -3.53 9.03
C SER A 219 1.81 -3.78 8.69
N VAL A 220 2.48 -2.77 8.16
CA VAL A 220 3.91 -2.80 7.83
C VAL A 220 4.68 -1.93 8.80
N TYR A 221 5.86 -2.37 9.18
CA TYR A 221 6.77 -1.62 10.02
C TYR A 221 8.20 -1.68 9.47
N GLY A 222 9.05 -0.76 9.88
CA GLY A 222 10.46 -0.74 9.48
C GLY A 222 11.08 0.63 9.66
N VAL A 223 12.37 0.73 9.37
CA VAL A 223 13.13 1.98 9.47
C VAL A 223 12.61 3.00 8.46
N GLY A 224 12.18 4.17 8.94
CA GLY A 224 11.67 5.25 8.09
C GLY A 224 10.15 5.23 7.88
N ASP A 225 9.44 4.38 8.61
CA ASP A 225 7.98 4.46 8.76
C ASP A 225 7.58 5.75 9.48
N HIS A 226 6.29 6.06 9.49
CA HIS A 226 5.78 7.29 10.08
C HIS A 226 5.94 7.30 11.62
N GLU A 227 6.40 8.41 12.16
CA GLU A 227 6.75 8.55 13.59
C GLU A 227 5.57 8.29 14.55
N THR A 228 4.33 8.45 14.09
CA THR A 228 3.12 8.23 14.89
C THR A 228 2.56 6.82 14.82
N THR A 229 3.22 5.89 14.12
CA THR A 229 2.79 4.48 14.10
C THR A 229 3.04 3.81 15.46
N LEU A 230 2.24 2.78 15.77
CA LEU A 230 2.31 2.10 17.05
C LEU A 230 3.72 1.57 17.34
N VAL A 231 4.35 0.92 16.36
CA VAL A 231 5.69 0.35 16.54
C VAL A 231 6.71 1.43 16.84
N HIS A 232 6.71 2.53 16.07
CA HIS A 232 7.65 3.63 16.28
C HIS A 232 7.44 4.33 17.62
N THR A 233 6.19 4.62 18.00
CA THR A 233 5.90 5.26 19.30
C THR A 233 6.28 4.39 20.47
N LEU A 234 6.09 3.06 20.37
CA LEU A 234 6.52 2.11 21.39
C LEU A 234 8.04 2.06 21.54
N VAL A 235 8.76 1.94 20.43
CA VAL A 235 10.25 1.93 20.44
C VAL A 235 10.79 3.20 21.07
N GLN A 236 10.23 4.36 20.72
CA GLN A 236 10.64 5.64 21.30
C GLN A 236 10.31 5.74 22.80
N ALA A 237 9.11 5.31 23.22
CA ALA A 237 8.69 5.33 24.60
C ALA A 237 9.59 4.44 25.48
N VAL A 238 9.91 3.23 25.02
CA VAL A 238 10.80 2.30 25.74
C VAL A 238 12.22 2.88 25.86
N LEU A 239 12.77 3.42 24.76
CA LEU A 239 14.09 4.08 24.80
C LEU A 239 14.12 5.27 25.75
N ALA A 240 13.01 6.00 25.87
CA ALA A 240 12.88 7.14 26.76
C ALA A 240 12.54 6.75 28.22
N GLY A 241 12.22 5.50 28.51
CA GLY A 241 11.72 5.07 29.81
C GLY A 241 10.34 5.67 30.15
N GLN A 242 9.55 6.00 29.14
CA GLN A 242 8.24 6.65 29.30
C GLN A 242 7.11 5.61 29.26
N SER A 243 6.12 5.77 30.14
CA SER A 243 4.92 4.95 30.09
C SER A 243 4.04 5.30 28.89
N MET A 244 3.33 4.31 28.37
CA MET A 244 2.44 4.47 27.23
C MET A 244 1.06 3.85 27.49
N ASP A 245 0.01 4.67 27.26
CA ASP A 245 -1.38 4.22 27.35
C ASP A 245 -1.80 3.54 26.06
N LEU A 246 -2.35 2.34 26.19
CA LEU A 246 -2.77 1.48 25.11
C LEU A 246 -4.24 1.07 25.27
N SER A 247 -4.88 0.74 24.15
CA SER A 247 -6.13 0.00 24.18
C SER A 247 -5.92 -1.38 24.81
N PRO A 248 -6.94 -2.21 25.03
CA PRO A 248 -6.74 -3.56 25.52
C PRO A 248 -5.82 -4.44 24.65
N CYS A 249 -5.63 -4.08 23.36
CA CYS A 249 -4.79 -4.78 22.38
C CYS A 249 -5.13 -6.28 22.25
N SER A 250 -6.39 -6.66 22.47
CA SER A 250 -6.84 -8.06 22.44
C SER A 250 -7.07 -8.61 21.03
N GLN A 251 -7.26 -7.72 20.03
CA GLN A 251 -7.52 -8.12 18.65
C GLN A 251 -6.34 -8.85 18.02
N MET A 252 -6.65 -9.79 17.12
CA MET A 252 -5.65 -10.42 16.26
C MET A 252 -5.02 -9.37 15.33
N TRP A 253 -3.71 -9.44 15.16
CA TRP A 253 -2.97 -8.49 14.36
C TRP A 253 -1.89 -9.18 13.53
N ASN A 254 -1.42 -8.48 12.52
CA ASN A 254 -0.38 -8.98 11.64
C ASN A 254 0.58 -7.85 11.29
N PHE A 255 1.86 -8.04 11.58
CA PHE A 255 2.92 -7.12 11.18
C PHE A 255 3.89 -7.79 10.22
N MET A 256 4.17 -7.13 9.09
CA MET A 256 5.17 -7.51 8.10
C MET A 256 6.29 -6.47 8.05
N GLU A 257 7.53 -6.89 7.94
CA GLU A 257 8.64 -5.95 7.80
C GLU A 257 8.69 -5.39 6.36
N ALA A 258 9.06 -4.10 6.21
CA ALA A 258 8.95 -3.37 4.94
C ALA A 258 9.78 -3.97 3.80
N ARG A 259 10.92 -4.60 4.08
CA ARG A 259 11.74 -5.30 3.07
C ARG A 259 11.06 -6.59 2.61
N ASP A 260 10.39 -7.29 3.51
CA ASP A 260 9.61 -8.48 3.15
C ASP A 260 8.38 -8.11 2.31
N LEU A 261 7.72 -7.00 2.64
CA LEU A 261 6.67 -6.46 1.78
C LEU A 261 7.20 -6.15 0.37
N ALA A 262 8.34 -5.46 0.27
CA ALA A 262 8.94 -5.14 -1.04
C ALA A 262 9.27 -6.41 -1.84
N ARG A 263 9.81 -7.45 -1.18
CA ARG A 263 10.04 -8.77 -1.80
C ARG A 263 8.74 -9.45 -2.22
N ALA A 264 7.67 -9.35 -1.43
CA ALA A 264 6.37 -9.91 -1.80
C ALA A 264 5.79 -9.23 -3.05
N ILE A 265 5.94 -7.92 -3.18
CA ILE A 265 5.53 -7.17 -4.37
C ILE A 265 6.33 -7.61 -5.60
N ALA A 266 7.65 -7.73 -5.47
CA ALA A 266 8.52 -8.23 -6.55
C ALA A 266 8.14 -9.67 -6.94
N PHE A 267 7.92 -10.54 -5.97
CA PHE A 267 7.49 -11.92 -6.17
C PHE A 267 6.16 -12.02 -6.95
N LEU A 268 5.17 -11.19 -6.60
CA LEU A 268 3.90 -11.14 -7.34
C LEU A 268 4.08 -10.66 -8.78
N LEU A 269 4.96 -9.68 -8.98
CA LEU A 269 5.23 -9.12 -10.29
C LEU A 269 5.92 -10.15 -11.22
N GLU A 270 6.87 -10.91 -10.70
CA GLU A 270 7.65 -11.89 -11.47
C GLU A 270 6.93 -13.23 -11.60
N GLY A 271 6.08 -13.59 -10.65
CA GLY A 271 5.41 -14.88 -10.57
C GLY A 271 4.27 -15.09 -11.56
N GLY A 272 3.97 -14.11 -12.42
CA GLY A 272 2.94 -14.25 -13.47
C GLY A 272 1.51 -14.33 -12.94
N PHE A 273 1.26 -13.74 -11.77
CA PHE A 273 -0.04 -13.76 -11.13
C PHE A 273 -1.13 -13.08 -12.00
N GLY A 274 -2.36 -13.57 -11.89
CA GLY A 274 -3.52 -13.02 -12.60
C GLY A 274 -4.12 -11.80 -11.91
N SER A 275 -5.15 -11.20 -12.52
CA SER A 275 -5.94 -10.17 -11.86
C SER A 275 -6.63 -10.74 -10.63
N GLY A 276 -6.60 -10.00 -9.51
CA GLY A 276 -7.19 -10.46 -8.26
C GLY A 276 -6.75 -9.65 -7.05
N THR A 277 -7.24 -10.07 -5.88
CA THR A 277 -6.89 -9.49 -4.58
C THR A 277 -5.90 -10.39 -3.87
N TYR A 278 -4.82 -9.81 -3.37
CA TYR A 278 -3.71 -10.50 -2.70
C TYR A 278 -3.43 -9.87 -1.34
N ASP A 279 -3.53 -10.66 -0.27
CA ASP A 279 -3.20 -10.18 1.06
C ASP A 279 -1.68 -10.18 1.26
N LEU A 280 -1.11 -8.99 1.49
CA LEU A 280 0.29 -8.83 1.84
C LEU A 280 0.43 -8.74 3.36
N CYS A 281 0.78 -9.86 3.96
CA CYS A 281 0.83 -10.05 5.39
C CYS A 281 1.92 -11.07 5.76
N SER A 282 2.33 -11.08 7.03
CA SER A 282 3.19 -12.13 7.60
C SER A 282 2.42 -13.45 7.80
N GLN A 283 3.11 -14.56 7.80
CA GLN A 283 2.55 -15.87 8.21
C GLN A 283 2.04 -15.87 9.66
N ASN A 284 2.60 -15.01 10.50
CA ASN A 284 2.36 -15.00 11.93
C ASN A 284 1.35 -13.93 12.33
N SER A 285 0.07 -14.31 12.42
CA SER A 285 -0.95 -13.49 13.08
C SER A 285 -1.08 -13.89 14.55
N ARG A 286 -1.07 -12.91 15.44
CA ARG A 286 -1.21 -13.12 16.88
C ARG A 286 -1.89 -11.92 17.55
N PRO A 287 -2.32 -11.99 18.82
CA PRO A 287 -2.86 -10.85 19.52
C PRO A 287 -1.92 -9.64 19.47
N LEU A 288 -2.46 -8.45 19.24
CA LEU A 288 -1.66 -7.21 19.22
C LEU A 288 -0.88 -7.02 20.52
N LYS A 289 -1.45 -7.47 21.65
CA LYS A 289 -0.81 -7.42 22.97
C LYS A 289 0.53 -8.16 22.98
N ASP A 290 0.63 -9.30 22.32
CA ASP A 290 1.85 -10.11 22.29
C ASP A 290 2.98 -9.39 21.53
N TYR A 291 2.63 -8.75 20.40
CA TYR A 291 3.58 -7.90 19.67
C TYR A 291 4.09 -6.74 20.52
N VAL A 292 3.18 -6.07 21.22
CA VAL A 292 3.52 -4.90 22.05
C VAL A 292 4.41 -5.28 23.23
N LEU A 293 4.14 -6.40 23.89
CA LEU A 293 4.96 -6.92 24.98
C LEU A 293 6.35 -7.37 24.50
N GLU A 294 6.43 -7.97 23.31
CA GLU A 294 7.73 -8.35 22.71
C GLU A 294 8.57 -7.12 22.38
N ILE A 295 7.96 -6.06 21.81
CA ILE A 295 8.68 -4.78 21.54
C ILE A 295 9.25 -4.23 22.84
N GLU A 296 8.47 -4.17 23.93
CA GLU A 296 8.95 -3.70 25.23
C GLU A 296 10.10 -4.56 25.76
N SER A 297 9.96 -5.88 25.72
CA SER A 297 10.97 -6.84 26.19
C SER A 297 12.30 -6.69 25.43
N LEU A 298 12.24 -6.62 24.10
CA LEU A 298 13.42 -6.42 23.25
C LEU A 298 14.11 -5.08 23.52
N GLY A 299 13.33 -4.03 23.78
CA GLY A 299 13.88 -2.71 24.13
C GLY A 299 14.57 -2.70 25.48
N LYS A 300 14.04 -3.36 26.51
CA LYS A 300 14.67 -3.52 27.82
C LYS A 300 16.00 -4.27 27.69
N ALA A 301 16.02 -5.39 26.98
CA ALA A 301 17.24 -6.15 26.72
C ALA A 301 18.27 -5.33 25.92
N PHE A 302 17.83 -4.53 24.94
CA PHE A 302 18.69 -3.64 24.18
C PHE A 302 19.37 -2.58 25.06
N LEU A 303 18.61 -1.90 25.94
CA LEU A 303 19.13 -0.88 26.85
C LEU A 303 20.08 -1.48 27.89
N GLU A 304 19.79 -2.65 28.43
CA GLU A 304 20.69 -3.37 29.34
C GLU A 304 22.02 -3.65 28.67
N LYS A 305 22.02 -4.15 27.46
CA LYS A 305 23.22 -4.42 26.65
C LYS A 305 24.03 -3.16 26.33
N LYS A 306 23.36 -2.03 26.04
CA LYS A 306 24.00 -0.79 25.57
C LYS A 306 24.44 0.13 26.70
N GLU A 307 23.65 0.23 27.76
CA GLU A 307 23.85 1.21 28.84
C GLU A 307 24.18 0.57 30.19
N GLY A 308 24.15 -0.76 30.31
CA GLY A 308 24.32 -1.46 31.57
C GLY A 308 23.19 -1.18 32.59
N LYS A 309 22.07 -0.59 32.12
CA LYS A 309 20.92 -0.26 32.96
C LYS A 309 19.92 -1.41 32.95
N THR A 310 19.88 -2.17 34.03
CA THR A 310 18.81 -3.16 34.21
C THR A 310 17.49 -2.43 34.51
N LEU A 311 16.62 -2.31 33.52
CA LEU A 311 15.24 -1.90 33.77
C LEU A 311 14.53 -3.06 34.48
N SER A 312 13.98 -2.79 35.67
CA SER A 312 13.29 -3.83 36.44
C SER A 312 12.29 -4.59 35.57
N PRO A 313 12.37 -5.93 35.47
CA PRO A 313 11.42 -6.72 34.71
C PRO A 313 9.98 -6.54 35.18
N SER A 314 9.79 -6.18 36.45
CA SER A 314 8.48 -6.02 37.08
C SER A 314 7.78 -4.68 36.80
N SER A 315 8.46 -3.68 36.23
CA SER A 315 7.84 -2.40 35.86
C SER A 315 7.57 -2.36 34.35
N SER A 316 6.34 -2.77 33.95
CA SER A 316 5.89 -2.51 32.58
C SER A 316 5.67 -1.00 32.38
N LEU A 317 6.17 -0.48 31.27
CA LEU A 317 5.89 0.87 30.82
C LEU A 317 4.51 0.96 30.14
N LEU A 318 3.87 -0.18 29.88
CA LEU A 318 2.65 -0.30 29.09
C LEU A 318 1.43 -0.39 29.99
N ARG A 319 0.47 0.51 29.79
CA ARG A 319 -0.81 0.56 30.51
C ARG A 319 -1.93 0.18 29.56
N PHE A 320 -2.39 -1.07 29.66
CA PHE A 320 -3.44 -1.59 28.79
C PHE A 320 -4.83 -1.18 29.29
N GLY A 321 -5.72 -0.84 28.37
CA GLY A 321 -7.11 -0.47 28.65
C GLY A 321 -7.31 1.02 29.01
N GLU A 322 -6.24 1.79 29.13
CA GLU A 322 -6.30 3.22 29.46
C GLU A 322 -6.66 4.10 28.25
N ARG A 323 -6.57 3.56 27.06
CA ARG A 323 -6.95 4.24 25.82
C ARG A 323 -8.11 3.53 25.15
N ALA A 324 -9.08 4.29 24.64
CA ALA A 324 -10.14 3.72 23.79
C ALA A 324 -9.57 3.09 22.51
N SER A 325 -10.23 2.05 22.02
CA SER A 325 -9.96 1.51 20.69
C SER A 325 -10.22 2.57 19.62
N ASN A 326 -9.60 2.42 18.44
CA ASN A 326 -9.86 3.29 17.30
C ASN A 326 -11.34 3.20 16.85
N ALA A 327 -11.77 4.07 15.93
CA ALA A 327 -13.15 4.11 15.43
C ALA A 327 -13.59 2.81 14.72
N GLU A 328 -12.65 2.05 14.17
CA GLU A 328 -12.91 0.75 13.55
C GLU A 328 -13.20 -0.34 14.58
N GLY A 329 -12.85 -0.11 15.86
CA GLY A 329 -12.97 -1.08 16.93
C GLY A 329 -11.96 -2.22 16.86
N PRO A 330 -12.07 -3.23 17.72
CA PRO A 330 -11.25 -4.43 17.62
C PRO A 330 -11.76 -5.29 16.45
N VAL A 331 -11.09 -5.20 15.31
CA VAL A 331 -11.39 -6.04 14.13
C VAL A 331 -10.39 -7.19 14.12
N ASP A 332 -10.89 -8.42 14.20
CA ASP A 332 -10.09 -9.63 14.03
C ASP A 332 -9.86 -9.90 12.55
N LEU A 333 -8.78 -9.34 12.03
CA LEU A 333 -8.39 -9.54 10.65
C LEU A 333 -7.78 -10.92 10.46
N LYS A 334 -8.33 -11.68 9.53
CA LYS A 334 -7.82 -13.00 9.13
C LYS A 334 -7.29 -12.93 7.70
N PRO A 335 -6.02 -12.52 7.51
CA PRO A 335 -5.44 -12.45 6.17
C PRO A 335 -5.32 -13.86 5.56
N SER A 336 -5.43 -13.92 4.24
CA SER A 336 -5.12 -15.14 3.48
C SER A 336 -3.61 -15.22 3.22
N ILE A 337 -2.93 -16.12 3.92
CA ILE A 337 -1.51 -16.36 3.68
C ILE A 337 -1.26 -17.22 2.43
N LYS A 338 -2.28 -17.92 1.92
CA LYS A 338 -2.14 -18.91 0.84
C LYS A 338 -1.61 -18.31 -0.46
N ASP A 339 -2.07 -17.10 -0.81
CA ASP A 339 -1.78 -16.49 -2.10
C ASP A 339 -0.27 -16.28 -2.35
N LEU A 340 0.51 -16.10 -1.29
CA LEU A 340 1.96 -15.92 -1.35
C LEU A 340 2.72 -17.19 -0.95
N TYR A 341 2.42 -17.73 0.21
CA TYR A 341 3.25 -18.75 0.86
C TYR A 341 3.09 -20.15 0.23
N ASP A 342 1.89 -20.51 -0.20
CA ASP A 342 1.66 -21.77 -0.92
C ASP A 342 2.37 -21.79 -2.27
N ARG A 343 2.83 -20.62 -2.78
CA ARG A 343 3.62 -20.48 -4.01
C ARG A 343 5.11 -20.31 -3.78
N GLY A 344 5.54 -20.41 -2.52
CA GLY A 344 6.96 -20.41 -2.16
C GLY A 344 7.53 -19.06 -1.77
N PHE A 345 6.70 -18.05 -1.54
CA PHE A 345 7.20 -16.83 -0.90
C PHE A 345 7.68 -17.12 0.52
N LEU A 346 8.84 -16.57 0.89
CA LEU A 346 9.41 -16.73 2.22
C LEU A 346 9.82 -15.37 2.78
N GLU A 347 9.33 -15.05 3.97
CA GLU A 347 9.86 -13.93 4.76
C GLU A 347 11.31 -14.21 5.15
N LYS A 348 12.14 -13.17 5.10
CA LYS A 348 13.56 -13.26 5.45
C LYS A 348 13.88 -12.57 6.77
N ILE A 349 12.97 -11.76 7.28
CA ILE A 349 13.19 -10.93 8.47
C ILE A 349 12.13 -11.26 9.50
N SER A 350 12.56 -11.85 10.61
CA SER A 350 11.65 -12.09 11.73
C SER A 350 11.22 -10.78 12.39
N PHE A 351 10.07 -10.80 13.08
CA PHE A 351 9.60 -9.63 13.83
C PHE A 351 10.66 -9.14 14.83
N GLN A 352 11.29 -10.06 15.57
CA GLN A 352 12.37 -9.75 16.50
C GLN A 352 13.51 -8.99 15.80
N GLN A 353 14.04 -9.53 14.70
CA GLN A 353 15.14 -8.88 13.96
C GLN A 353 14.79 -7.46 13.51
N GLY A 354 13.58 -7.28 12.96
CA GLY A 354 13.13 -5.96 12.50
C GLY A 354 12.98 -4.96 13.65
N ILE A 355 12.52 -5.40 14.83
CA ILE A 355 12.42 -4.55 16.02
C ILE A 355 13.79 -4.22 16.62
N GLU A 356 14.71 -5.17 16.68
CA GLU A 356 16.10 -4.92 17.13
C GLU A 356 16.80 -3.88 16.24
N GLU A 357 16.59 -3.94 14.92
CA GLU A 357 17.11 -2.93 13.97
C GLU A 357 16.48 -1.55 14.20
N LEU A 358 15.19 -1.49 14.51
CA LEU A 358 14.54 -0.22 14.88
C LEU A 358 15.16 0.38 16.12
N TYR A 359 15.36 -0.40 17.20
CA TYR A 359 16.03 0.06 18.41
C TYR A 359 17.43 0.59 18.09
N GLN A 360 18.21 -0.14 17.31
CA GLN A 360 19.55 0.29 16.90
C GLN A 360 19.53 1.62 16.14
N ASN A 361 18.60 1.78 15.19
CA ASN A 361 18.46 2.99 14.37
C ASN A 361 18.04 4.21 15.20
N PHE A 362 17.04 4.04 16.08
CA PHE A 362 16.56 5.14 16.94
C PHE A 362 17.61 5.54 17.99
N TYR A 363 18.32 4.57 18.54
CA TYR A 363 19.37 4.84 19.52
C TYR A 363 20.52 5.64 18.90
N GLN A 364 20.96 5.28 17.69
CA GLN A 364 22.01 6.02 16.98
C GLN A 364 21.64 7.47 16.66
N LYS A 365 20.37 7.77 16.44
CA LYS A 365 19.90 9.15 16.20
C LYS A 365 19.77 9.97 17.47
N ARG A 366 19.79 9.34 18.63
CA ARG A 366 19.65 9.98 19.93
C ARG A 366 21.00 10.38 20.53
N VAL A 367 22.07 9.68 20.19
CA VAL A 367 23.46 9.94 20.55
C VAL A 367 24.09 10.87 19.51
#